data_f341442061b0beffba62610adcfd5d49
#
_entry.id   f341442061b0beffba62610adcfd5d49
#
_cell.length_a   1.000
_cell.length_b   1.000
_cell.length_c   1.000
_cell.angle_alpha   90.00
_cell.angle_beta   90.00
_cell.angle_gamma   90.00
#
_symmetry.space_group_name_H-M   'P 1'
#
loop_
_entity.id
_entity.type
_entity.pdbx_description
1 polymer ?
#
loop_
_entity_poly.entity_id
_entity_poly.type
_entity_poly.pdbx_seq_one_letter_code
_entity_poly.pdbx_strand_id
1 'polypeptide(L)'
;MKTLSTWIVGLIASPFGIVWLAALDSTIFVAFPGGVDAAVVIMAARGGPFPWIAALLATVGSVAGAAFTFWMGAKMGAHGLERYIPPTRLKRIRRKVHSTGAIGMAVLDLLPPPFPFTPFILAAGALTVDVSTFFGTLAICRLLRFGLEALLAGIYGSALLTWFESDLFHGIVLVMSALGIALTIASMAKLFASSRSRRHRAAA
;
A
#
# COMPACT_ATOMS: atom_id res chain seq x y z
N MET A 1 -19.71 21.80 5.05
CA MET A 1 -19.03 20.50 4.85
C MET A 1 -18.40 20.38 3.46
N LYS A 2 -18.99 20.91 2.38
CA LYS A 2 -18.40 20.84 1.01
C LYS A 2 -17.02 21.50 0.90
N THR A 3 -16.75 22.59 1.61
CA THR A 3 -15.46 23.28 1.58
C THR A 3 -14.30 22.46 2.12
N LEU A 4 -14.48 21.73 3.24
CA LEU A 4 -13.42 20.91 3.84
C LEU A 4 -13.04 19.72 2.96
N SER A 5 -14.05 19.05 2.37
CA SER A 5 -13.80 17.94 1.45
C SER A 5 -13.06 18.39 0.18
N THR A 6 -13.41 19.56 -0.36
CA THR A 6 -12.73 20.13 -1.54
C THR A 6 -11.26 20.48 -1.24
N TRP A 7 -10.97 21.01 -0.05
CA TRP A 7 -9.60 21.28 0.41
C TRP A 7 -8.78 20.01 0.58
N ILE A 8 -9.36 18.98 1.21
CA ILE A 8 -8.69 17.68 1.41
C ILE A 8 -8.40 17.02 0.05
N VAL A 9 -9.36 16.96 -0.85
CA VAL A 9 -9.17 16.41 -2.20
C VAL A 9 -8.15 17.24 -2.99
N GLY A 10 -8.15 18.56 -2.86
CA GLY A 10 -7.15 19.43 -3.48
C GLY A 10 -5.74 19.20 -2.96
N LEU A 11 -5.60 19.00 -1.65
CA LEU A 11 -4.32 18.70 -1.01
C LEU A 11 -3.79 17.31 -1.44
N ILE A 12 -4.65 16.29 -1.40
CA ILE A 12 -4.32 14.90 -1.78
C ILE A 12 -3.96 14.80 -3.28
N ALA A 13 -4.68 15.50 -4.14
CA ALA A 13 -4.42 15.55 -5.59
C ALA A 13 -3.36 16.60 -5.98
N SER A 14 -2.64 17.17 -5.02
CA SER A 14 -1.47 18.00 -5.30
C SER A 14 -0.22 17.13 -5.52
N PRO A 15 0.80 17.62 -6.24
CA PRO A 15 2.05 16.89 -6.44
C PRO A 15 2.69 16.41 -5.13
N PHE A 16 2.70 17.26 -4.12
CA PHE A 16 3.22 16.89 -2.79
C PHE A 16 2.30 15.90 -2.07
N GLY A 17 0.98 16.12 -2.16
CA GLY A 17 0.01 15.24 -1.52
C GLY A 17 0.08 13.81 -2.03
N ILE A 18 0.23 13.61 -3.34
CA ILE A 18 0.38 12.28 -3.95
C ILE A 18 1.64 11.56 -3.42
N VAL A 19 2.79 12.27 -3.37
CA VAL A 19 4.03 11.67 -2.87
C VAL A 19 3.88 11.22 -1.41
N TRP A 20 3.33 12.09 -0.56
CA TRP A 20 3.11 11.78 0.85
C TRP A 20 2.09 10.67 1.05
N LEU A 21 0.97 10.71 0.33
CA LEU A 21 -0.05 9.68 0.41
C LEU A 21 0.50 8.32 -0.02
N ALA A 22 1.24 8.27 -1.14
CA ALA A 22 1.85 7.05 -1.64
C ALA A 22 2.95 6.53 -0.70
N ALA A 23 3.73 7.41 -0.09
CA ALA A 23 4.71 7.02 0.92
C ALA A 23 4.04 6.43 2.16
N LEU A 24 3.00 7.07 2.69
CA LEU A 24 2.26 6.59 3.86
C LEU A 24 1.54 5.26 3.60
N ASP A 25 0.87 5.11 2.46
CA ASP A 25 0.18 3.88 2.06
C ASP A 25 1.12 2.68 1.96
N SER A 26 2.37 2.92 1.58
CA SER A 26 3.41 1.87 1.52
C SER A 26 4.05 1.57 2.87
N THR A 27 3.64 2.25 3.95
CA THR A 27 4.09 1.97 5.31
C THR A 27 3.15 0.98 6.02
N ILE A 28 3.67 0.34 7.09
CA ILE A 28 2.88 -0.62 7.88
C ILE A 28 1.80 0.04 8.74
N PHE A 29 1.87 1.36 8.91
CA PHE A 29 1.02 2.11 9.84
C PHE A 29 -0.30 2.55 9.24
N VAL A 30 -0.34 2.79 7.93
CA VAL A 30 -1.50 3.37 7.24
C VAL A 30 -1.77 2.55 5.99
N ALA A 31 -2.95 1.98 5.89
CA ALA A 31 -3.41 1.33 4.67
C ALA A 31 -4.64 2.09 4.16
N PHE A 32 -4.49 2.78 3.03
CA PHE A 32 -5.59 3.40 2.31
C PHE A 32 -5.87 2.63 1.02
N PRO A 33 -6.67 1.54 1.07
CA PRO A 33 -6.90 0.72 -0.10
C PRO A 33 -7.51 1.56 -1.23
N GLY A 34 -6.77 1.71 -2.35
CA GLY A 34 -7.19 2.49 -3.50
C GLY A 34 -7.07 4.02 -3.36
N GLY A 35 -6.58 4.55 -2.22
CA GLY A 35 -6.44 6.00 -2.03
C GLY A 35 -5.41 6.64 -2.95
N VAL A 36 -4.28 5.96 -3.14
CA VAL A 36 -3.23 6.41 -4.06
C VAL A 36 -3.71 6.30 -5.51
N ASP A 37 -4.36 5.19 -5.86
CA ASP A 37 -4.92 4.96 -7.20
C ASP A 37 -5.94 6.06 -7.54
N ALA A 38 -6.86 6.36 -6.63
CA ALA A 38 -7.82 7.46 -6.80
C ALA A 38 -7.13 8.82 -6.95
N ALA A 39 -6.08 9.10 -6.17
CA ALA A 39 -5.34 10.36 -6.26
C ALA A 39 -4.62 10.50 -7.62
N VAL A 40 -4.02 9.43 -8.13
CA VAL A 40 -3.38 9.39 -9.46
C VAL A 40 -4.42 9.65 -10.55
N VAL A 41 -5.56 8.96 -10.50
CA VAL A 41 -6.64 9.12 -11.48
C VAL A 41 -7.21 10.55 -11.46
N ILE A 42 -7.52 11.09 -10.27
CA ILE A 42 -8.06 12.46 -10.13
C ILE A 42 -7.07 13.49 -10.66
N MET A 43 -5.78 13.36 -10.34
CA MET A 43 -4.76 14.28 -10.82
C MET A 43 -4.59 14.20 -12.33
N ALA A 44 -4.55 13.01 -12.91
CA ALA A 44 -4.41 12.77 -14.33
C ALA A 44 -5.66 13.24 -15.11
N ALA A 45 -6.87 12.99 -14.58
CA ALA A 45 -8.15 13.37 -15.20
C ALA A 45 -8.41 14.87 -15.20
N ARG A 46 -7.81 15.65 -14.28
CA ARG A 46 -7.94 17.12 -14.24
C ARG A 46 -7.26 17.85 -15.39
N GLY A 47 -6.63 17.13 -16.33
CA GLY A 47 -6.18 17.70 -17.58
C GLY A 47 -4.92 18.55 -17.50
N GLY A 48 -4.00 18.22 -16.61
CA GLY A 48 -2.65 18.78 -16.64
C GLY A 48 -1.92 18.37 -17.94
N PRO A 49 -0.90 19.15 -18.39
CA PRO A 49 -0.19 18.91 -19.65
C PRO A 49 0.52 17.54 -19.69
N PHE A 50 0.73 16.89 -18.52
CA PHE A 50 1.45 15.63 -18.40
C PHE A 50 0.82 14.71 -17.34
N PRO A 51 -0.15 13.86 -17.70
CA PRO A 51 -0.75 12.87 -16.78
C PRO A 51 0.28 11.92 -16.15
N TRP A 52 1.40 11.69 -16.83
CA TRP A 52 2.52 10.85 -16.34
C TRP A 52 3.19 11.37 -15.06
N ILE A 53 3.08 12.69 -14.78
CA ILE A 53 3.65 13.27 -13.56
C ILE A 53 2.99 12.65 -12.33
N ALA A 54 1.68 12.41 -12.36
CA ALA A 54 0.97 11.75 -11.27
C ALA A 54 1.53 10.34 -11.01
N ALA A 55 1.74 9.56 -12.08
CA ALA A 55 2.29 8.20 -11.99
C ALA A 55 3.73 8.20 -11.45
N LEU A 56 4.57 9.12 -11.91
CA LEU A 56 5.95 9.26 -11.43
C LEU A 56 6.00 9.65 -9.95
N LEU A 57 5.22 10.64 -9.54
CA LEU A 57 5.17 11.10 -8.15
C LEU A 57 4.66 10.01 -7.21
N ALA A 58 3.59 9.30 -7.60
CA ALA A 58 3.07 8.17 -6.85
C ALA A 58 4.10 7.04 -6.74
N THR A 59 4.82 6.74 -7.84
CA THR A 59 5.88 5.73 -7.85
C THR A 59 7.01 6.11 -6.88
N VAL A 60 7.52 7.35 -6.97
CA VAL A 60 8.60 7.84 -6.09
C VAL A 60 8.16 7.79 -4.61
N GLY A 61 6.99 8.33 -4.29
CA GLY A 61 6.47 8.31 -2.92
C GLY A 61 6.32 6.90 -2.39
N SER A 62 5.71 6.02 -3.17
CA SER A 62 5.44 4.66 -2.74
C SER A 62 6.70 3.79 -2.62
N VAL A 63 7.70 3.99 -3.49
CA VAL A 63 9.01 3.34 -3.35
C VAL A 63 9.75 3.84 -2.12
N ALA A 64 9.68 5.14 -1.81
CA ALA A 64 10.26 5.69 -0.58
C ALA A 64 9.62 5.11 0.69
N GLY A 65 8.28 5.00 0.73
CA GLY A 65 7.57 4.35 1.84
C GLY A 65 7.89 2.86 1.96
N ALA A 66 7.99 2.17 0.82
CA ALA A 66 8.42 0.77 0.77
C ALA A 66 9.86 0.59 1.27
N ALA A 67 10.78 1.53 0.93
CA ALA A 67 12.15 1.50 1.40
C ALA A 67 12.23 1.66 2.93
N PHE A 68 11.42 2.53 3.50
CA PHE A 68 11.31 2.69 4.95
C PHE A 68 10.80 1.39 5.62
N THR A 69 9.75 0.78 5.08
CA THR A 69 9.20 -0.49 5.59
C THR A 69 10.20 -1.65 5.46
N PHE A 70 10.90 -1.72 4.33
CA PHE A 70 11.95 -2.71 4.10
C PHE A 70 13.09 -2.55 5.11
N TRP A 71 13.57 -1.32 5.33
CA TRP A 71 14.61 -1.03 6.30
C TRP A 71 14.20 -1.37 7.73
N MET A 72 12.95 -1.10 8.11
CA MET A 72 12.39 -1.59 9.38
C MET A 72 12.48 -3.10 9.48
N GLY A 73 12.06 -3.82 8.43
CA GLY A 73 12.17 -5.27 8.36
C GLY A 73 13.62 -5.76 8.52
N ALA A 74 14.55 -5.13 7.82
CA ALA A 74 15.97 -5.47 7.88
C ALA A 74 16.55 -5.28 9.30
N LYS A 75 16.17 -4.20 9.98
CA LYS A 75 16.59 -3.97 11.37
C LYS A 75 15.96 -4.95 12.36
N MET A 76 14.72 -5.36 12.14
CA MET A 76 14.05 -6.34 13.00
C MET A 76 14.63 -7.75 12.83
N GLY A 77 15.09 -8.09 11.63
CA GLY A 77 15.57 -9.41 11.29
C GLY A 77 14.48 -10.50 11.39
N ALA A 78 14.85 -11.74 11.06
CA ALA A 78 13.93 -12.87 11.07
C ALA A 78 13.35 -13.17 12.47
N HIS A 79 14.16 -13.04 13.53
CA HIS A 79 13.72 -13.26 14.91
C HIS A 79 12.77 -12.18 15.43
N GLY A 80 12.99 -10.91 15.04
CA GLY A 80 12.07 -9.83 15.39
C GLY A 80 10.69 -10.02 14.78
N LEU A 81 10.64 -10.55 13.56
CA LEU A 81 9.40 -10.81 12.84
C LEU A 81 8.55 -11.89 13.51
N GLU A 82 9.18 -12.89 14.17
CA GLU A 82 8.52 -13.97 14.91
C GLU A 82 7.70 -13.44 16.11
N ARG A 83 8.05 -12.27 16.61
CA ARG A 83 7.32 -11.63 17.73
C ARG A 83 5.97 -11.05 17.31
N TYR A 84 5.86 -10.62 16.06
CA TYR A 84 4.69 -9.90 15.54
C TYR A 84 3.82 -10.75 14.61
N ILE A 85 4.41 -11.75 13.96
CA ILE A 85 3.70 -12.60 12.99
C ILE A 85 3.59 -14.03 13.56
N PRO A 86 2.38 -14.64 13.57
CA PRO A 86 2.22 -16.03 13.98
C PRO A 86 3.14 -16.99 13.21
N PRO A 87 3.76 -17.98 13.87
CA PRO A 87 4.75 -18.86 13.25
C PRO A 87 4.26 -19.56 11.97
N THR A 88 2.97 -19.88 11.91
CA THR A 88 2.34 -20.51 10.74
C THR A 88 2.30 -19.57 9.53
N ARG A 89 2.02 -18.30 9.76
CA ARG A 89 2.05 -17.26 8.71
C ARG A 89 3.47 -16.94 8.29
N LEU A 90 4.38 -16.82 9.26
CA LEU A 90 5.78 -16.53 8.98
C LEU A 90 6.43 -17.63 8.13
N LYS A 91 6.17 -18.92 8.43
CA LYS A 91 6.62 -20.05 7.60
C LYS A 91 6.10 -19.95 6.17
N ARG A 92 4.84 -19.55 5.99
CA ARG A 92 4.25 -19.36 4.66
C ARG A 92 4.90 -18.19 3.90
N ILE A 93 5.10 -17.06 4.57
CA ILE A 93 5.77 -15.88 3.99
C ILE A 93 7.21 -16.25 3.62
N ARG A 94 7.97 -16.85 4.55
CA ARG A 94 9.37 -17.27 4.30
C ARG A 94 9.45 -18.22 3.09
N ARG A 95 8.58 -19.22 3.01
CA ARG A 95 8.52 -20.13 1.86
C ARG A 95 8.22 -19.38 0.57
N LYS A 96 7.28 -18.44 0.59
CA LYS A 96 6.92 -17.61 -0.57
C LYS A 96 8.09 -16.72 -1.00
N VAL A 97 8.77 -16.07 -0.06
CA VAL A 97 9.96 -15.26 -0.33
C VAL A 97 11.06 -16.10 -1.00
N HIS A 98 11.38 -17.28 -0.42
CA HIS A 98 12.39 -18.15 -0.98
C HIS A 98 12.03 -18.76 -2.33
N SER A 99 10.75 -19.12 -2.55
CA SER A 99 10.31 -19.71 -3.83
C SER A 99 10.12 -18.70 -4.94
N THR A 100 9.80 -17.46 -4.60
CA THR A 100 9.40 -16.43 -5.57
C THR A 100 10.54 -15.46 -5.90
N GLY A 101 11.53 -15.33 -5.00
CA GLY A 101 12.64 -14.38 -5.15
C GLY A 101 12.22 -12.91 -5.11
N ALA A 102 13.18 -12.02 -5.32
CA ALA A 102 12.96 -10.58 -5.28
C ALA A 102 11.96 -10.10 -6.36
N ILE A 103 12.10 -10.62 -7.58
CA ILE A 103 11.26 -10.27 -8.72
C ILE A 103 9.80 -10.66 -8.45
N GLY A 104 9.56 -11.91 -8.09
CA GLY A 104 8.20 -12.36 -7.88
C GLY A 104 7.53 -11.72 -6.65
N MET A 105 8.30 -11.30 -5.65
CA MET A 105 7.79 -10.50 -4.53
C MET A 105 7.32 -9.14 -5.02
N ALA A 106 8.10 -8.46 -5.86
CA ALA A 106 7.73 -7.17 -6.40
C ALA A 106 6.54 -7.26 -7.37
N VAL A 107 6.45 -8.32 -8.18
CA VAL A 107 5.31 -8.58 -9.08
C VAL A 107 4.00 -8.81 -8.31
N LEU A 108 4.06 -9.30 -7.07
CA LEU A 108 2.86 -9.39 -6.22
C LEU A 108 2.20 -8.04 -5.94
N ASP A 109 2.94 -6.94 -6.08
CA ASP A 109 2.41 -5.57 -5.97
C ASP A 109 1.47 -5.18 -7.11
N LEU A 110 1.53 -5.91 -8.23
CA LEU A 110 0.64 -5.73 -9.36
C LEU A 110 -0.78 -6.26 -9.10
N LEU A 111 -0.96 -7.07 -8.05
CA LEU A 111 -2.27 -7.56 -7.67
C LEU A 111 -3.12 -6.40 -7.14
N PRO A 112 -4.37 -6.27 -7.64
CA PRO A 112 -5.25 -5.19 -7.19
C PRO A 112 -5.56 -5.29 -5.69
N PRO A 113 -5.86 -4.16 -5.03
CA PRO A 113 -6.38 -4.18 -3.66
C PRO A 113 -7.60 -5.12 -3.54
N PRO A 114 -7.79 -5.84 -2.43
CA PRO A 114 -7.24 -5.59 -1.08
C PRO A 114 -6.03 -6.46 -0.69
N PHE A 115 -5.10 -6.77 -1.59
CA PHE A 115 -3.97 -7.62 -1.23
C PHE A 115 -2.98 -6.87 -0.31
N PRO A 116 -2.74 -7.33 0.94
CA PRO A 116 -1.87 -6.63 1.88
C PRO A 116 -0.40 -6.86 1.51
N PHE A 117 0.16 -5.97 0.69
CA PHE A 117 1.54 -6.10 0.20
C PHE A 117 2.60 -5.66 1.23
N THR A 118 2.26 -4.72 2.10
CA THR A 118 3.18 -4.16 3.11
C THR A 118 3.85 -5.21 4.02
N PRO A 119 3.16 -6.26 4.53
CA PRO A 119 3.81 -7.35 5.25
C PRO A 119 4.87 -8.10 4.43
N PHE A 120 4.73 -8.16 3.11
CA PHE A 120 5.71 -8.80 2.24
C PHE A 120 6.96 -7.93 2.07
N ILE A 121 6.81 -6.59 1.99
CA ILE A 121 7.96 -5.66 1.99
C ILE A 121 8.75 -5.80 3.29
N LEU A 122 8.05 -5.81 4.44
CA LEU A 122 8.67 -5.99 5.74
C LEU A 122 9.43 -7.33 5.83
N ALA A 123 8.80 -8.41 5.35
CA ALA A 123 9.41 -9.74 5.33
C ALA A 123 10.60 -9.81 4.36
N ALA A 124 10.54 -9.13 3.22
CA ALA A 124 11.66 -9.05 2.28
C ALA A 124 12.89 -8.41 2.93
N GLY A 125 12.69 -7.32 3.67
CA GLY A 125 13.75 -6.69 4.46
C GLY A 125 14.31 -7.62 5.55
N ALA A 126 13.44 -8.25 6.34
CA ALA A 126 13.83 -9.15 7.42
C ALA A 126 14.56 -10.42 6.94
N LEU A 127 14.30 -10.86 5.72
CA LEU A 127 14.91 -12.05 5.11
C LEU A 127 16.08 -11.71 4.17
N THR A 128 16.55 -10.48 4.18
CA THR A 128 17.71 -10.01 3.41
C THR A 128 17.63 -10.33 1.91
N VAL A 129 16.46 -10.04 1.31
CA VAL A 129 16.27 -10.14 -0.14
C VAL A 129 17.16 -9.10 -0.83
N ASP A 130 17.66 -9.42 -2.03
CA ASP A 130 18.48 -8.50 -2.80
C ASP A 130 17.76 -7.16 -3.05
N VAL A 131 18.34 -6.09 -2.50
CA VAL A 131 17.73 -4.75 -2.44
C VAL A 131 17.56 -4.19 -3.84
N SER A 132 18.58 -4.31 -4.68
CA SER A 132 18.59 -3.67 -5.99
C SER A 132 17.57 -4.31 -6.94
N THR A 133 17.52 -5.63 -6.98
CA THR A 133 16.56 -6.38 -7.79
C THR A 133 15.13 -6.15 -7.27
N PHE A 134 14.94 -6.14 -5.94
CA PHE A 134 13.61 -5.94 -5.35
C PHE A 134 13.06 -4.55 -5.68
N PHE A 135 13.81 -3.48 -5.39
CA PHE A 135 13.33 -2.12 -5.61
C PHE A 135 13.28 -1.74 -7.10
N GLY A 136 14.20 -2.25 -7.92
CA GLY A 136 14.16 -2.06 -9.37
C GLY A 136 12.88 -2.65 -9.96
N THR A 137 12.55 -3.89 -9.61
CA THR A 137 11.32 -4.54 -10.10
C THR A 137 10.07 -3.86 -9.50
N LEU A 138 10.09 -3.51 -8.21
CA LEU A 138 8.99 -2.81 -7.56
C LEU A 138 8.69 -1.47 -8.23
N ALA A 139 9.72 -0.68 -8.52
CA ALA A 139 9.58 0.61 -9.18
C ALA A 139 8.97 0.46 -10.57
N ILE A 140 9.42 -0.54 -11.34
CA ILE A 140 8.87 -0.84 -12.68
C ILE A 140 7.39 -1.26 -12.57
N CYS A 141 7.05 -2.18 -11.67
CA CYS A 141 5.67 -2.65 -11.49
C CYS A 141 4.74 -1.50 -11.08
N ARG A 142 5.16 -0.63 -10.16
CA ARG A 142 4.39 0.54 -9.72
C ARG A 142 4.25 1.58 -10.82
N LEU A 143 5.33 1.84 -11.56
CA LEU A 143 5.28 2.77 -12.68
C LEU A 143 4.32 2.27 -13.78
N LEU A 144 4.34 0.98 -14.07
CA LEU A 144 3.40 0.38 -15.03
C LEU A 144 1.95 0.49 -14.52
N ARG A 145 1.69 0.18 -13.26
CA ARG A 145 0.36 0.25 -12.66
C ARG A 145 -0.17 1.68 -12.66
N PHE A 146 0.54 2.61 -12.02
CA PHE A 146 0.12 4.02 -11.95
C PHE A 146 0.15 4.69 -13.32
N GLY A 147 1.06 4.28 -14.22
CA GLY A 147 1.12 4.75 -15.60
C GLY A 147 -0.11 4.33 -16.39
N LEU A 148 -0.57 3.09 -16.25
CA LEU A 148 -1.79 2.61 -16.87
C LEU A 148 -3.03 3.35 -16.33
N GLU A 149 -3.11 3.56 -15.02
CA GLU A 149 -4.17 4.34 -14.38
C GLU A 149 -4.20 5.78 -14.88
N ALA A 150 -3.04 6.44 -14.94
CA ALA A 150 -2.91 7.80 -15.45
C ALA A 150 -3.25 7.91 -16.92
N LEU A 151 -2.88 6.92 -17.74
CA LEU A 151 -3.22 6.85 -19.16
C LEU A 151 -4.73 6.72 -19.35
N LEU A 152 -5.35 5.77 -18.64
CA LEU A 152 -6.80 5.58 -18.69
C LEU A 152 -7.55 6.82 -18.21
N ALA A 153 -7.07 7.45 -17.14
CA ALA A 153 -7.62 8.70 -16.64
C ALA A 153 -7.47 9.86 -17.63
N GLY A 154 -6.37 9.93 -18.37
CA GLY A 154 -6.16 10.92 -19.42
C GLY A 154 -7.12 10.76 -20.62
N ILE A 155 -7.44 9.49 -20.97
CA ILE A 155 -8.35 9.19 -22.09
C ILE A 155 -9.82 9.35 -21.68
N TYR A 156 -10.19 8.85 -20.51
CA TYR A 156 -11.58 8.78 -20.04
C TYR A 156 -11.90 9.81 -18.93
N GLY A 157 -11.06 10.82 -18.75
CA GLY A 157 -11.06 11.69 -17.57
C GLY A 157 -12.40 12.27 -17.18
N SER A 158 -13.20 12.79 -18.14
CA SER A 158 -14.52 13.33 -17.84
C SER A 158 -15.51 12.27 -17.34
N ALA A 159 -15.53 11.11 -17.98
CA ALA A 159 -16.39 9.99 -17.58
C ALA A 159 -15.99 9.42 -16.22
N LEU A 160 -14.68 9.32 -15.95
CA LEU A 160 -14.16 8.87 -14.66
C LEU A 160 -14.47 9.87 -13.55
N LEU A 161 -14.32 11.17 -13.78
CA LEU A 161 -14.65 12.19 -12.79
C LEU A 161 -16.14 12.15 -12.43
N THR A 162 -17.01 12.02 -13.41
CA THR A 162 -18.47 11.88 -13.17
C THR A 162 -18.77 10.60 -12.37
N TRP A 163 -18.06 9.51 -12.66
CA TRP A 163 -18.22 8.27 -11.91
C TRP A 163 -17.72 8.39 -10.46
N PHE A 164 -16.59 9.08 -10.23
CA PHE A 164 -16.10 9.37 -8.88
C PHE A 164 -17.02 10.26 -8.05
N GLU A 165 -17.80 11.13 -8.71
CA GLU A 165 -18.82 11.97 -8.06
C GLU A 165 -20.13 11.21 -7.78
N SER A 166 -20.25 9.96 -8.28
CA SER A 166 -21.46 9.16 -8.09
C SER A 166 -21.60 8.65 -6.66
N ASP A 167 -22.85 8.61 -6.17
CA ASP A 167 -23.18 8.07 -4.85
C ASP A 167 -22.76 6.59 -4.73
N LEU A 168 -22.80 5.86 -5.83
CA LEU A 168 -22.37 4.46 -5.89
C LEU A 168 -20.87 4.32 -5.57
N PHE A 169 -20.02 5.19 -6.15
CA PHE A 169 -18.58 5.18 -5.89
C PHE A 169 -18.29 5.53 -4.41
N HIS A 170 -18.94 6.57 -3.89
CA HIS A 170 -18.82 6.94 -2.47
C HIS A 170 -19.23 5.80 -1.55
N GLY A 171 -20.32 5.09 -1.88
CA GLY A 171 -20.76 3.90 -1.15
C GLY A 171 -19.72 2.79 -1.17
N ILE A 172 -19.14 2.47 -2.31
CA ILE A 172 -18.07 1.46 -2.46
C ILE A 172 -16.84 1.83 -1.63
N VAL A 173 -16.36 3.08 -1.74
CA VAL A 173 -15.20 3.56 -0.98
C VAL A 173 -15.45 3.50 0.52
N LEU A 174 -16.65 3.86 0.96
CA LEU A 174 -17.02 3.81 2.37
C LEU A 174 -17.04 2.38 2.90
N VAL A 175 -17.63 1.44 2.16
CA VAL A 175 -17.67 0.02 2.52
C VAL A 175 -16.26 -0.58 2.53
N MET A 176 -15.44 -0.30 1.52
CA MET A 176 -14.07 -0.81 1.44
C MET A 176 -13.19 -0.25 2.55
N SER A 177 -13.34 1.04 2.87
CA SER A 177 -12.62 1.68 3.97
C SER A 177 -13.04 1.12 5.32
N ALA A 178 -14.34 0.95 5.56
CA ALA A 178 -14.87 0.33 6.78
C ALA A 178 -14.38 -1.11 6.94
N LEU A 179 -14.37 -1.89 5.86
CA LEU A 179 -13.84 -3.25 5.84
C LEU A 179 -12.35 -3.29 6.15
N GLY A 180 -11.56 -2.39 5.53
CA GLY A 180 -10.13 -2.25 5.79
C GLY A 180 -9.83 -1.90 7.25
N ILE A 181 -10.56 -0.95 7.81
CA ILE A 181 -10.44 -0.56 9.22
C ILE A 181 -10.84 -1.72 10.13
N ALA A 182 -11.96 -2.40 9.86
CA ALA A 182 -12.43 -3.54 10.64
C ALA A 182 -11.41 -4.70 10.63
N LEU A 183 -10.84 -5.02 9.48
CA LEU A 183 -9.80 -6.04 9.34
C LEU A 183 -8.52 -5.65 10.10
N THR A 184 -8.14 -4.38 10.07
CA THR A 184 -6.98 -3.85 10.81
C THR A 184 -7.21 -3.96 12.30
N ILE A 185 -8.36 -3.52 12.81
CA ILE A 185 -8.72 -3.61 14.23
C ILE A 185 -8.80 -5.07 14.67
N ALA A 186 -9.44 -5.94 13.90
CA ALA A 186 -9.53 -7.37 14.20
C ALA A 186 -8.14 -8.05 14.23
N SER A 187 -7.24 -7.65 13.35
CA SER A 187 -5.86 -8.14 13.31
C SER A 187 -5.07 -7.67 14.53
N MET A 188 -5.20 -6.41 14.91
CA MET A 188 -4.58 -5.87 16.12
C MET A 188 -5.15 -6.51 17.39
N ALA A 189 -6.48 -6.65 17.50
CA ALA A 189 -7.11 -7.30 18.65
C ALA A 189 -6.63 -8.75 18.82
N LYS A 190 -6.49 -9.51 17.73
CA LYS A 190 -5.92 -10.88 17.76
C LYS A 190 -4.45 -10.90 18.22
N LEU A 191 -3.65 -9.92 17.81
CA LEU A 191 -2.26 -9.80 18.26
C LEU A 191 -2.17 -9.52 19.76
N PHE A 192 -2.98 -8.60 20.27
CA PHE A 192 -3.02 -8.28 21.70
C PHE A 192 -3.60 -9.43 22.55
N ALA A 193 -4.62 -10.14 22.07
CA ALA A 193 -5.17 -11.30 22.77
C ALA A 193 -4.19 -12.46 22.85
N SER A 194 -3.42 -12.71 21.77
CA SER A 194 -2.41 -13.79 21.77
C SER A 194 -1.21 -13.48 22.67
N SER A 195 -0.84 -12.21 22.81
CA SER A 195 0.24 -11.80 23.72
C SER A 195 -0.15 -11.95 25.19
N ARG A 196 -1.41 -11.76 25.53
CA ARG A 196 -1.95 -11.91 26.88
C ARG A 196 -2.00 -13.40 27.30
N SER A 197 -2.44 -14.27 26.41
CA SER A 197 -2.49 -15.73 26.66
C SER A 197 -1.10 -16.36 26.85
N ARG A 198 -0.07 -15.82 26.18
CA ARG A 198 1.32 -16.30 26.36
C ARG A 198 1.92 -15.86 27.70
N ARG A 199 1.57 -14.68 28.22
CA ARG A 199 2.03 -14.24 29.56
C ARG A 199 1.46 -15.08 30.68
N HIS A 200 0.21 -15.54 30.60
CA HIS A 200 -0.40 -16.42 31.58
C HIS A 200 0.18 -17.85 31.56
N ARG A 201 0.63 -18.37 30.41
CA ARG A 201 1.27 -19.67 30.32
C ARG A 201 2.75 -19.70 30.71
N ALA A 202 3.41 -18.56 30.79
CA ALA A 202 4.80 -18.43 31.23
C ALA A 202 4.91 -18.17 32.74
N ALA A 203 3.77 -17.89 33.40
CA ALA A 203 3.68 -17.59 34.85
C ALA A 203 3.04 -18.75 35.65
N ALA A 204 2.63 -19.83 34.99
CA ALA A 204 2.17 -21.08 35.58
C ALA A 204 3.15 -22.22 35.30
#